data_3229c77587dd2f9c160c3205f0ef7ded
#
_entry.id   3229c77587dd2f9c160c3205f0ef7ded
#
_cell.length_a   1.000
_cell.length_b   1.000
_cell.length_c   1.000
_cell.angle_alpha   90.00
_cell.angle_beta   90.00
_cell.angle_gamma   90.00
#
_symmetry.space_group_name_H-M   'P 1'
#
loop_
_entity.id
_entity.type
_entity.pdbx_description
1 polymer ?
#
loop_
_entity_poly.entity_id
_entity_poly.type
_entity_poly.pdbx_seq_one_letter_code
_entity_poly.pdbx_strand_id
1 'polypeptide(L)'
;MQELLVQTALIEDISLEEWHNCLNINLTSAFLGTQLAIPRIKESDNLGGSIINLSSAAGKFGFPLRSPYSAAKWAIVGFTRTTALEVGQYRIRCNCIQPGPVEGDRIDRVIQAKAEAEGVSENQTRDEMMSGTTLNTFIPKNHISSMILYLCSEAGSTITGQAISVDGGLESVP
;
A
#
# COMPACT_ATOMS: atom_id res chain seq x y z
N MET A 1 7.74 17.88 -9.89
CA MET A 1 7.84 16.80 -8.89
C MET A 1 8.16 15.53 -9.64
N GLN A 2 9.43 15.09 -9.63
CA GLN A 2 9.78 13.77 -10.17
C GLN A 2 9.08 12.74 -9.29
N GLU A 3 8.03 12.10 -9.83
CA GLU A 3 7.48 10.90 -9.20
C GLU A 3 8.59 9.87 -9.22
N LEU A 4 9.00 9.49 -8.04
CA LEU A 4 9.90 8.35 -7.85
C LEU A 4 9.14 7.09 -8.25
N LEU A 5 9.18 6.80 -9.54
CA LEU A 5 8.84 5.49 -10.06
C LEU A 5 9.74 4.51 -9.32
N VAL A 6 9.14 3.60 -8.60
CA VAL A 6 9.87 2.45 -8.05
C VAL A 6 10.46 1.74 -9.25
N GLN A 7 11.80 1.75 -9.34
CA GLN A 7 12.50 1.16 -10.46
C GLN A 7 12.10 -0.31 -10.61
N THR A 8 11.86 -0.73 -11.83
CA THR A 8 11.57 -2.10 -12.19
C THR A 8 12.88 -2.73 -12.66
N ALA A 9 13.52 -3.53 -11.80
CA ALA A 9 14.82 -4.14 -12.09
C ALA A 9 14.98 -5.46 -11.33
N LEU A 10 15.87 -6.32 -11.80
CA LEU A 10 16.33 -7.50 -11.05
C LEU A 10 17.08 -7.04 -9.79
N ILE A 11 17.04 -7.87 -8.75
CA ILE A 11 17.60 -7.48 -7.44
C ILE A 11 19.10 -7.18 -7.51
N GLU A 12 19.85 -7.86 -8.36
CA GLU A 12 21.28 -7.63 -8.58
C GLU A 12 21.60 -6.30 -9.26
N ASP A 13 20.63 -5.69 -9.95
CA ASP A 13 20.78 -4.43 -10.67
C ASP A 13 20.31 -3.21 -9.84
N ILE A 14 19.74 -3.44 -8.67
CA ILE A 14 19.22 -2.35 -7.82
C ILE A 14 20.37 -1.78 -6.98
N SER A 15 20.64 -0.49 -7.15
CA SER A 15 21.62 0.21 -6.33
C SER A 15 21.13 0.40 -4.88
N LEU A 16 22.08 0.55 -3.95
CA LEU A 16 21.77 0.84 -2.56
C LEU A 16 21.04 2.20 -2.39
N GLU A 17 21.33 3.16 -3.26
CA GLU A 17 20.66 4.45 -3.29
C GLU A 17 19.18 4.31 -3.65
N GLU A 18 18.85 3.55 -4.68
CA GLU A 18 17.47 3.26 -5.09
C GLU A 18 16.70 2.50 -4.01
N TRP A 19 17.36 1.53 -3.39
CA TRP A 19 16.83 0.82 -2.24
C TRP A 19 16.43 1.80 -1.12
N HIS A 20 17.35 2.67 -0.68
CA HIS A 20 17.09 3.64 0.38
C HIS A 20 16.02 4.65 -0.02
N ASN A 21 16.03 5.14 -1.24
CA ASN A 21 15.02 6.08 -1.74
C ASN A 21 13.62 5.44 -1.71
N CYS A 22 13.50 4.19 -2.14
CA CYS A 22 12.24 3.47 -2.09
C CYS A 22 11.73 3.29 -0.65
N LEU A 23 12.60 2.87 0.28
CA LEU A 23 12.24 2.73 1.70
C LEU A 23 11.86 4.07 2.32
N ASN A 24 12.62 5.13 2.04
CA ASN A 24 12.35 6.47 2.58
C ASN A 24 10.96 6.98 2.19
N ILE A 25 10.58 6.79 0.94
CA ILE A 25 9.28 7.27 0.45
C ILE A 25 8.13 6.40 0.95
N ASN A 26 8.29 5.09 0.94
CA ASN A 26 7.18 4.19 1.21
C ASN A 26 7.04 3.80 2.69
N LEU A 27 8.15 3.67 3.42
CA LEU A 27 8.15 3.19 4.80
C LEU A 27 8.47 4.31 5.80
N THR A 28 9.60 5.02 5.60
CA THR A 28 10.01 6.08 6.54
C THR A 28 8.97 7.20 6.61
N SER A 29 8.33 7.55 5.49
CA SER A 29 7.25 8.55 5.48
C SER A 29 6.04 8.12 6.32
N ALA A 30 5.65 6.84 6.25
CA ALA A 30 4.55 6.29 7.06
C ALA A 30 4.92 6.30 8.56
N PHE A 31 6.16 5.93 8.90
CA PHE A 31 6.68 6.02 10.26
C PHE A 31 6.61 7.45 10.79
N LEU A 32 7.17 8.42 10.06
CA LEU A 32 7.19 9.84 10.49
C LEU A 32 5.76 10.40 10.66
N GLY A 33 4.86 10.12 9.70
CA GLY A 33 3.47 10.52 9.81
C GLY A 33 2.78 9.94 11.06
N THR A 34 2.98 8.66 11.33
CA THR A 34 2.44 7.98 12.50
C THR A 34 3.03 8.52 13.80
N GLN A 35 4.36 8.70 13.85
CA GLN A 35 5.07 9.26 15.00
C GLN A 35 4.55 10.66 15.38
N LEU A 36 4.29 11.51 14.38
CA LEU A 36 3.78 12.86 14.59
C LEU A 36 2.28 12.89 14.94
N ALA A 37 1.50 11.94 14.46
CA ALA A 37 0.06 11.88 14.69
C ALA A 37 -0.30 11.41 16.12
N ILE A 38 0.40 10.41 16.64
CA ILE A 38 0.06 9.78 17.92
C ILE A 38 -0.01 10.78 19.09
N PRO A 39 1.00 11.63 19.35
CA PRO A 39 0.93 12.61 20.43
C PRO A 39 -0.27 13.57 20.27
N ARG A 40 -0.50 14.05 19.04
CA ARG A 40 -1.61 14.97 18.75
C ARG A 40 -2.98 14.36 18.98
N ILE A 41 -3.15 13.07 18.64
CA ILE A 41 -4.39 12.36 18.91
C ILE A 41 -4.59 12.18 20.42
N LYS A 42 -3.52 11.86 21.16
CA LYS A 42 -3.57 11.72 22.62
C LYS A 42 -3.92 13.01 23.35
N GLU A 43 -3.49 14.15 22.80
CA GLU A 43 -3.73 15.49 23.36
C GLU A 43 -5.08 16.08 22.94
N SER A 44 -5.76 15.46 21.97
CA SER A 44 -7.06 15.95 21.51
C SER A 44 -8.17 15.65 22.54
N ASP A 45 -9.21 16.48 22.56
CA ASP A 45 -10.40 16.27 23.39
C ASP A 45 -11.23 15.05 22.97
N ASN A 46 -10.91 14.47 21.80
CA ASN A 46 -11.52 13.24 21.33
C ASN A 46 -10.86 12.02 21.98
N LEU A 47 -11.68 11.16 22.55
CA LEU A 47 -11.22 9.90 23.15
C LEU A 47 -10.87 8.86 22.06
N GLY A 48 -9.65 8.95 21.53
CA GLY A 48 -9.13 7.99 20.54
C GLY A 48 -9.00 8.56 19.14
N GLY A 49 -8.64 7.68 18.18
CA GLY A 49 -8.43 8.06 16.79
C GLY A 49 -8.19 6.87 15.87
N SER A 50 -7.99 7.15 14.59
CA SER A 50 -7.72 6.13 13.57
C SER A 50 -6.53 6.55 12.70
N ILE A 51 -5.54 5.67 12.61
CA ILE A 51 -4.38 5.79 11.73
C ILE A 51 -4.55 4.75 10.63
N ILE A 52 -4.49 5.19 9.37
CA ILE A 52 -4.58 4.30 8.21
C ILE A 52 -3.31 4.43 7.38
N ASN A 53 -2.53 3.37 7.37
CA ASN A 53 -1.35 3.25 6.53
C ASN A 53 -1.72 2.66 5.15
N LEU A 54 -1.00 3.05 4.11
CA LEU A 54 -1.18 2.47 2.78
C LEU A 54 -0.05 1.49 2.46
N SER A 55 -0.35 0.19 2.58
CA SER A 55 0.47 -0.87 2.04
C SER A 55 0.16 -1.08 0.55
N SER A 56 0.10 -2.30 0.06
CA SER A 56 -0.18 -2.69 -1.33
C SER A 56 -0.42 -4.19 -1.37
N ALA A 57 -0.94 -4.71 -2.46
CA ALA A 57 -0.86 -6.14 -2.79
C ALA A 57 0.58 -6.67 -2.72
N ALA A 58 1.59 -5.83 -3.06
CA ALA A 58 3.01 -6.15 -2.90
C ALA A 58 3.47 -6.32 -1.44
N GLY A 59 2.64 -6.00 -0.45
CA GLY A 59 2.82 -6.32 0.97
C GLY A 59 2.08 -7.58 1.40
N LYS A 60 1.56 -8.36 0.45
CA LYS A 60 0.83 -9.62 0.65
C LYS A 60 1.48 -10.76 -0.14
N PHE A 61 2.06 -10.45 -1.31
CA PHE A 61 2.72 -11.39 -2.21
C PHE A 61 4.14 -10.94 -2.54
N GLY A 62 4.94 -11.87 -3.09
CA GLY A 62 6.17 -11.53 -3.80
C GLY A 62 5.84 -10.73 -5.06
N PHE A 63 6.63 -9.71 -5.36
CA PHE A 63 6.43 -8.87 -6.54
C PHE A 63 7.74 -8.82 -7.35
N PRO A 64 7.86 -9.60 -8.42
CA PRO A 64 9.06 -9.64 -9.25
C PRO A 64 9.48 -8.24 -9.72
N LEU A 65 10.77 -8.02 -9.86
CA LEU A 65 11.39 -6.77 -10.31
C LEU A 65 11.12 -5.54 -9.41
N ARG A 66 10.55 -5.75 -8.21
CA ARG A 66 10.11 -4.68 -7.31
C ARG A 66 10.51 -4.94 -5.85
N SER A 67 11.64 -5.59 -5.62
CA SER A 67 12.07 -6.02 -4.28
C SER A 67 12.10 -4.91 -3.22
N PRO A 68 12.60 -3.67 -3.46
CA PRO A 68 12.57 -2.61 -2.46
C PRO A 68 11.15 -2.16 -2.09
N TYR A 69 10.27 -2.08 -3.10
CA TYR A 69 8.88 -1.71 -2.89
C TYR A 69 8.13 -2.78 -2.11
N SER A 70 8.29 -4.04 -2.49
CA SER A 70 7.67 -5.17 -1.77
C SER A 70 8.14 -5.21 -0.32
N ALA A 71 9.46 -5.09 -0.08
CA ALA A 71 10.01 -5.02 1.27
C ALA A 71 9.38 -3.90 2.10
N ALA A 72 9.28 -2.67 1.54
CA ALA A 72 8.65 -1.54 2.21
C ALA A 72 7.18 -1.81 2.53
N LYS A 73 6.42 -2.41 1.60
CA LYS A 73 4.98 -2.65 1.77
C LYS A 73 4.68 -3.79 2.75
N TRP A 74 5.53 -4.80 2.82
CA TRP A 74 5.49 -5.81 3.88
C TRP A 74 5.85 -5.21 5.25
N ALA A 75 6.88 -4.35 5.30
CA ALA A 75 7.28 -3.66 6.52
C ALA A 75 6.15 -2.79 7.08
N ILE A 76 5.34 -2.11 6.24
CA ILE A 76 4.16 -1.35 6.67
C ILE A 76 3.15 -2.25 7.39
N VAL A 77 2.96 -3.49 6.98
CA VAL A 77 2.04 -4.43 7.66
C VAL A 77 2.53 -4.73 9.07
N GLY A 78 3.82 -5.07 9.22
CA GLY A 78 4.44 -5.31 10.53
C GLY A 78 4.40 -4.07 11.42
N PHE A 79 4.79 -2.91 10.87
CA PHE A 79 4.74 -1.62 11.54
C PHE A 79 3.33 -1.28 12.05
N THR A 80 2.31 -1.44 11.21
CA THR A 80 0.91 -1.18 11.55
C THR A 80 0.43 -2.05 12.71
N ARG A 81 0.75 -3.35 12.68
CA ARG A 81 0.36 -4.30 13.75
C ARG A 81 1.01 -3.95 15.08
N THR A 82 2.31 -3.65 15.06
CA THR A 82 3.05 -3.24 16.26
C THR A 82 2.50 -1.94 16.83
N THR A 83 2.33 -0.92 15.98
CA THR A 83 1.74 0.36 16.40
C THR A 83 0.35 0.18 17.02
N ALA A 84 -0.50 -0.67 16.45
CA ALA A 84 -1.83 -0.93 16.99
C ALA A 84 -1.79 -1.43 18.44
N LEU A 85 -0.84 -2.33 18.76
CA LEU A 85 -0.65 -2.85 20.12
C LEU A 85 -0.16 -1.76 21.09
N GLU A 86 0.75 -0.90 20.65
CA GLU A 86 1.33 0.16 21.47
C GLU A 86 0.32 1.27 21.83
N VAL A 87 -0.59 1.58 20.90
CA VAL A 87 -1.51 2.73 21.05
C VAL A 87 -2.92 2.37 21.46
N GLY A 88 -3.27 1.08 21.49
CA GLY A 88 -4.63 0.60 21.80
C GLY A 88 -5.16 1.06 23.16
N GLN A 89 -4.30 1.16 24.18
CA GLN A 89 -4.65 1.68 25.51
C GLN A 89 -5.17 3.14 25.47
N TYR A 90 -4.85 3.91 24.42
CA TYR A 90 -5.32 5.28 24.20
C TYR A 90 -6.53 5.33 23.26
N ARG A 91 -7.17 4.19 22.98
CA ARG A 91 -8.26 4.05 22.01
C ARG A 91 -7.89 4.54 20.61
N ILE A 92 -6.59 4.52 20.25
CA ILE A 92 -6.11 4.80 18.92
C ILE A 92 -6.04 3.47 18.17
N ARG A 93 -6.66 3.42 17.00
CA ARG A 93 -6.62 2.27 16.10
C ARG A 93 -5.59 2.51 15.00
N CYS A 94 -4.88 1.47 14.60
CA CYS A 94 -3.94 1.54 13.50
C CYS A 94 -4.19 0.36 12.56
N ASN A 95 -4.54 0.65 11.30
CA ASN A 95 -4.78 -0.36 10.28
C ASN A 95 -4.01 -0.01 9.00
N CYS A 96 -3.83 -0.95 8.10
CA CYS A 96 -3.37 -0.64 6.77
C CYS A 96 -4.28 -1.25 5.70
N ILE A 97 -4.33 -0.57 4.55
CA ILE A 97 -5.03 -1.04 3.35
C ILE A 97 -4.00 -1.57 2.37
N GLN A 98 -4.34 -2.66 1.70
CA GLN A 98 -3.55 -3.30 0.65
C GLN A 98 -4.31 -3.20 -0.68
N PRO A 99 -4.18 -2.06 -1.41
CA PRO A 99 -4.80 -1.92 -2.72
C PRO A 99 -4.20 -2.87 -3.75
N GLY A 100 -5.05 -3.38 -4.64
CA GLY A 100 -4.64 -4.01 -5.88
C GLY A 100 -4.31 -2.99 -6.97
N PRO A 101 -4.54 -3.33 -8.25
CA PRO A 101 -4.35 -2.41 -9.37
C PRO A 101 -5.46 -1.35 -9.37
N VAL A 102 -5.15 -0.15 -8.85
CA VAL A 102 -6.09 0.97 -8.75
C VAL A 102 -6.06 1.79 -10.04
N GLU A 103 -7.23 2.11 -10.59
CA GLU A 103 -7.40 2.95 -11.79
C GLU A 103 -6.69 4.31 -11.69
N GLY A 104 -6.15 4.78 -12.81
CA GLY A 104 -5.60 6.13 -13.00
C GLY A 104 -4.15 6.13 -13.43
N ASP A 105 -3.60 7.32 -13.62
CA ASP A 105 -2.31 7.60 -14.26
C ASP A 105 -1.13 6.78 -13.73
N ARG A 106 -1.19 6.38 -12.45
CA ARG A 106 -0.13 5.56 -11.86
C ARG A 106 -0.12 4.15 -12.42
N ILE A 107 -1.29 3.50 -12.53
CA ILE A 107 -1.34 2.15 -13.09
C ILE A 107 -1.04 2.16 -14.57
N ASP A 108 -1.46 3.22 -15.29
CA ASP A 108 -1.18 3.36 -16.72
C ASP A 108 0.34 3.43 -16.98
N ARG A 109 1.09 4.17 -16.15
CA ARG A 109 2.56 4.18 -16.22
C ARG A 109 3.19 2.83 -15.86
N VAL A 110 2.62 2.09 -14.93
CA VAL A 110 3.11 0.75 -14.58
C VAL A 110 2.88 -0.23 -15.73
N ILE A 111 1.71 -0.14 -16.39
CA ILE A 111 1.37 -0.94 -17.57
C ILE A 111 2.33 -0.63 -18.70
N GLN A 112 2.55 0.65 -19.00
CA GLN A 112 3.49 1.08 -20.04
C GLN A 112 4.91 0.54 -19.77
N ALA A 113 5.44 0.75 -18.56
CA ALA A 113 6.80 0.29 -18.22
C ALA A 113 6.94 -1.25 -18.29
N LYS A 114 5.90 -2.00 -17.88
CA LYS A 114 5.89 -3.45 -17.98
C LYS A 114 5.82 -3.90 -19.45
N ALA A 115 4.93 -3.31 -20.24
CA ALA A 115 4.78 -3.60 -21.66
C ALA A 115 6.09 -3.38 -22.44
N GLU A 116 6.77 -2.26 -22.18
CA GLU A 116 8.09 -1.95 -22.75
C GLU A 116 9.15 -2.98 -22.35
N ALA A 117 9.21 -3.35 -21.07
CA ALA A 117 10.19 -4.33 -20.57
C ALA A 117 9.98 -5.74 -21.12
N GLU A 118 8.75 -6.14 -21.37
CA GLU A 118 8.37 -7.48 -21.85
C GLU A 118 8.20 -7.54 -23.38
N GLY A 119 8.25 -6.41 -24.08
CA GLY A 119 8.08 -6.33 -25.54
C GLY A 119 6.68 -6.69 -26.03
N VAL A 120 5.66 -6.43 -25.22
CA VAL A 120 4.24 -6.68 -25.51
C VAL A 120 3.45 -5.38 -25.63
N SER A 121 2.18 -5.44 -26.03
CA SER A 121 1.33 -4.25 -26.07
C SER A 121 0.81 -3.87 -24.68
N GLU A 122 0.56 -2.54 -24.46
CA GLU A 122 -0.08 -2.06 -23.23
C GLU A 122 -1.46 -2.71 -23.00
N ASN A 123 -2.23 -2.97 -24.05
CA ASN A 123 -3.52 -3.63 -23.93
C ASN A 123 -3.38 -5.07 -23.42
N GLN A 124 -2.39 -5.81 -23.92
CA GLN A 124 -2.11 -7.15 -23.43
C GLN A 124 -1.71 -7.13 -21.95
N THR A 125 -0.79 -6.24 -21.57
CA THR A 125 -0.38 -6.08 -20.17
C THR A 125 -1.55 -5.68 -19.28
N ARG A 126 -2.44 -4.82 -19.77
CA ARG A 126 -3.66 -4.41 -19.06
C ARG A 126 -4.60 -5.58 -18.82
N ASP A 127 -4.86 -6.36 -19.84
CA ASP A 127 -5.73 -7.55 -19.76
C ASP A 127 -5.16 -8.62 -18.83
N GLU A 128 -3.84 -8.85 -18.87
CA GLU A 128 -3.14 -9.74 -17.94
C GLU A 128 -3.26 -9.27 -16.49
N MET A 129 -3.07 -7.97 -16.23
CA MET A 129 -3.21 -7.43 -14.88
C MET A 129 -4.65 -7.50 -14.36
N MET A 130 -5.66 -7.32 -15.21
CA MET A 130 -7.05 -7.51 -14.82
C MET A 130 -7.36 -8.97 -14.52
N SER A 131 -6.95 -9.87 -15.41
CA SER A 131 -7.21 -11.32 -15.26
C SER A 131 -6.50 -11.92 -14.05
N GLY A 132 -5.47 -11.27 -13.53
CA GLY A 132 -4.82 -11.61 -12.26
C GLY A 132 -5.71 -11.36 -11.03
N THR A 133 -6.84 -10.64 -11.17
CA THR A 133 -7.81 -10.47 -10.09
C THR A 133 -9.03 -11.37 -10.29
N THR A 134 -9.55 -11.98 -9.21
CA THR A 134 -10.73 -12.83 -9.26
C THR A 134 -11.95 -12.12 -9.88
N LEU A 135 -12.10 -10.81 -9.64
CA LEU A 135 -13.19 -10.00 -10.17
C LEU A 135 -12.93 -9.51 -11.60
N ASN A 136 -11.77 -9.81 -12.18
CA ASN A 136 -11.34 -9.39 -13.52
C ASN A 136 -11.55 -7.87 -13.74
N THR A 137 -11.03 -7.06 -12.82
CA THR A 137 -11.24 -5.60 -12.83
C THR A 137 -10.10 -4.84 -12.18
N PHE A 138 -9.90 -3.60 -12.60
CA PHE A 138 -9.16 -2.61 -11.82
C PHE A 138 -10.03 -2.05 -10.68
N ILE A 139 -9.38 -1.57 -9.64
CA ILE A 139 -10.05 -1.06 -8.45
C ILE A 139 -10.33 0.43 -8.62
N PRO A 140 -11.60 0.87 -8.59
CA PRO A 140 -11.93 2.29 -8.59
C PRO A 140 -11.35 3.01 -7.37
N LYS A 141 -10.81 4.23 -7.57
CA LYS A 141 -10.18 5.04 -6.50
C LYS A 141 -11.11 5.25 -5.30
N ASN A 142 -12.39 5.43 -5.55
CA ASN A 142 -13.40 5.63 -4.51
C ASN A 142 -13.63 4.40 -3.62
N HIS A 143 -13.30 3.19 -4.08
CA HIS A 143 -13.38 1.99 -3.23
C HIS A 143 -12.31 2.02 -2.14
N ILE A 144 -11.12 2.54 -2.44
CA ILE A 144 -10.06 2.74 -1.44
C ILE A 144 -10.50 3.79 -0.41
N SER A 145 -10.98 4.96 -0.87
CA SER A 145 -11.45 6.01 0.04
C SER A 145 -12.65 5.59 0.87
N SER A 146 -13.59 4.81 0.33
CA SER A 146 -14.72 4.26 1.08
C SER A 146 -14.28 3.32 2.19
N MET A 147 -13.28 2.46 1.93
CA MET A 147 -12.71 1.61 2.98
C MET A 147 -12.01 2.44 4.07
N ILE A 148 -11.28 3.50 3.70
CA ILE A 148 -10.68 4.43 4.68
C ILE A 148 -11.78 5.06 5.54
N LEU A 149 -12.83 5.60 4.94
CA LEU A 149 -13.96 6.21 5.66
C LEU A 149 -14.64 5.20 6.59
N TYR A 150 -14.87 3.96 6.14
CA TYR A 150 -15.41 2.90 6.98
C TYR A 150 -14.53 2.64 8.21
N LEU A 151 -13.23 2.48 8.02
CA LEU A 151 -12.28 2.25 9.12
C LEU A 151 -12.18 3.45 10.07
N CYS A 152 -12.46 4.66 9.61
CA CYS A 152 -12.47 5.86 10.44
C CYS A 152 -13.82 6.09 11.15
N SER A 153 -14.88 5.41 10.72
CA SER A 153 -16.22 5.55 11.29
C SER A 153 -16.42 4.74 12.58
N GLU A 154 -17.58 4.94 13.22
CA GLU A 154 -18.02 4.14 14.37
C GLU A 154 -18.15 2.63 14.01
N ALA A 155 -18.60 2.32 12.78
CA ALA A 155 -18.70 0.94 12.31
C ALA A 155 -17.34 0.21 12.26
N GLY A 156 -16.24 0.95 12.14
CA GLY A 156 -14.88 0.43 12.20
C GLY A 156 -14.24 0.47 13.60
N SER A 157 -14.97 0.84 14.64
CA SER A 157 -14.43 1.15 15.98
C SER A 157 -13.72 -0.02 16.68
N THR A 158 -14.02 -1.25 16.31
CA THR A 158 -13.39 -2.47 16.85
C THR A 158 -12.32 -3.08 15.92
N ILE A 159 -11.99 -2.41 14.81
CA ILE A 159 -11.00 -2.90 13.85
C ILE A 159 -9.66 -2.20 14.09
N THR A 160 -8.65 -2.96 14.52
CA THR A 160 -7.28 -2.47 14.72
C THR A 160 -6.24 -3.56 14.41
N GLY A 161 -5.05 -3.17 14.02
CA GLY A 161 -3.95 -4.09 13.69
C GLY A 161 -4.17 -4.91 12.39
N GLN A 162 -5.13 -4.51 11.56
CA GLN A 162 -5.49 -5.28 10.37
C GLN A 162 -4.80 -4.74 9.11
N ALA A 163 -4.48 -5.69 8.21
CA ALA A 163 -4.10 -5.42 6.83
C ALA A 163 -5.28 -5.86 5.94
N ILE A 164 -5.97 -4.89 5.35
CA ILE A 164 -7.23 -5.12 4.66
C ILE A 164 -7.01 -4.97 3.15
N SER A 165 -7.21 -6.05 2.41
CA SER A 165 -7.13 -6.05 0.96
C SER A 165 -8.35 -5.37 0.33
N VAL A 166 -8.09 -4.48 -0.63
CA VAL A 166 -9.08 -3.91 -1.54
C VAL A 166 -8.48 -4.09 -2.94
N ASP A 167 -8.49 -5.32 -3.43
CA ASP A 167 -7.63 -5.77 -4.53
C ASP A 167 -8.34 -6.60 -5.61
N GLY A 168 -9.66 -6.74 -5.51
CA GLY A 168 -10.44 -7.52 -6.47
C GLY A 168 -10.21 -9.03 -6.39
N GLY A 169 -9.66 -9.52 -5.27
CA GLY A 169 -9.31 -10.93 -5.09
C GLY A 169 -8.01 -11.29 -5.79
N LEU A 170 -7.00 -10.41 -5.72
CA LEU A 170 -5.67 -10.70 -6.23
C LEU A 170 -5.00 -11.77 -5.34
N GLU A 171 -4.74 -12.95 -5.89
CA GLU A 171 -4.15 -14.07 -5.16
C GLU A 171 -2.63 -14.19 -5.39
N SER A 172 -2.17 -13.75 -6.55
CA SER A 172 -0.76 -13.71 -6.92
C SER A 172 -0.51 -12.53 -7.86
N VAL A 173 0.74 -12.15 -8.02
CA VAL A 173 1.14 -11.21 -9.06
C VAL A 173 1.57 -12.03 -10.27
N PRO A 174 0.95 -11.85 -11.43
CA PRO A 174 1.32 -12.55 -12.67
C PRO A 174 2.69 -12.16 -13.16
#